data_5fd538d45f7af43a1d1d9f87f0e0d898
#
_entry.id   5fd538d45f7af43a1d1d9f87f0e0d898
#
_cell.length_a   1.000
_cell.length_b   1.000
_cell.length_c   1.000
_cell.angle_alpha   90.00
_cell.angle_beta   90.00
_cell.angle_gamma   90.00
#
_symmetry.space_group_name_H-M   'P 1'
#
loop_
_entity.id
_entity.type
_entity.pdbx_description
1 polymer ?
#
loop_
_entity_poly.entity_id
_entity_poly.type
_entity_poly.pdbx_seq_one_letter_code
_entity_poly.pdbx_strand_id
1 'polypeptide(L)'
;NTADDKLAAVEVTLYGTAQTGPLADRISKLEKDFEGVHTEGSMMDRINALYDATYDNSTSPSLITQMNALEWTISHKVSMDCMQQRVTDMEINVYGKTSTGTFKSRVEALSEFAFGSKTIPLVQTTIPANTLAKVALVDRLNAKNLKKGDVVRFKAAEDVIEDGMLLF
;
A
#
# COMPACT_ATOMS: atom_id res chain seq x y z
N ASN A 1 6.81 -15.46 7.75
CA ASN A 1 5.68 -15.13 6.87
C ASN A 1 5.55 -16.21 5.82
N THR A 2 4.42 -16.89 5.77
CA THR A 2 4.11 -17.83 4.70
C THR A 2 3.77 -17.06 3.41
N ALA A 3 3.79 -17.74 2.27
CA ALA A 3 3.36 -17.17 0.99
C ALA A 3 1.91 -16.62 1.09
N ASP A 4 1.04 -17.38 1.73
CA ASP A 4 -0.36 -16.99 1.91
C ASP A 4 -0.51 -15.74 2.82
N ASP A 5 0.31 -15.61 3.87
CA ASP A 5 0.31 -14.41 4.72
C ASP A 5 0.70 -13.15 3.94
N LYS A 6 1.73 -13.25 3.09
CA LYS A 6 2.17 -12.14 2.24
C LYS A 6 1.08 -11.75 1.25
N LEU A 7 0.51 -12.75 0.56
CA LEU A 7 -0.56 -12.52 -0.40
C LEU A 7 -1.79 -11.89 0.26
N ALA A 8 -2.23 -12.45 1.40
CA ALA A 8 -3.34 -11.90 2.17
C ALA A 8 -3.08 -10.45 2.64
N ALA A 9 -1.85 -10.13 3.02
CA ALA A 9 -1.49 -8.76 3.38
C ALA A 9 -1.65 -7.78 2.20
N VAL A 10 -1.18 -8.16 1.02
CA VAL A 10 -1.35 -7.35 -0.20
C VAL A 10 -2.84 -7.19 -0.54
N GLU A 11 -3.62 -8.26 -0.49
CA GLU A 11 -5.07 -8.22 -0.75
C GLU A 11 -5.82 -7.31 0.21
N VAL A 12 -5.52 -7.39 1.50
CA VAL A 12 -6.11 -6.49 2.52
C VAL A 12 -5.75 -5.04 2.22
N THR A 13 -4.51 -4.76 1.85
CA THR A 13 -4.08 -3.40 1.52
C THR A 13 -4.75 -2.89 0.24
N LEU A 14 -4.87 -3.70 -0.80
CA LEU A 14 -5.45 -3.28 -2.07
C LEU A 14 -6.98 -3.27 -2.07
N TYR A 15 -7.60 -4.31 -1.51
CA TYR A 15 -9.05 -4.52 -1.60
C TYR A 15 -9.81 -4.34 -0.29
N GLY A 16 -9.11 -4.25 0.85
CA GLY A 16 -9.69 -4.16 2.18
C GLY A 16 -9.94 -5.51 2.87
N THR A 17 -9.90 -6.62 2.12
CA THR A 17 -10.10 -7.97 2.65
C THR A 17 -9.22 -8.99 1.94
N ALA A 18 -8.76 -10.00 2.67
CA ALA A 18 -8.13 -11.16 2.05
C ALA A 18 -9.14 -11.89 1.15
N GLN A 19 -8.67 -12.34 0.01
CA GLN A 19 -9.50 -13.05 -0.96
C GLN A 19 -9.51 -14.56 -0.66
N THR A 20 -10.50 -15.25 -1.21
CA THR A 20 -10.65 -16.70 -1.11
C THR A 20 -10.42 -17.35 -2.47
N GLY A 21 -10.08 -18.62 -2.48
CA GLY A 21 -9.91 -19.40 -3.70
C GLY A 21 -8.47 -19.85 -3.94
N PRO A 22 -8.19 -20.48 -5.10
CA PRO A 22 -6.88 -21.00 -5.43
C PRO A 22 -5.80 -19.91 -5.44
N LEU A 23 -4.63 -20.23 -4.91
CA LEU A 23 -3.51 -19.29 -4.79
C LEU A 23 -3.10 -18.69 -6.14
N ALA A 24 -3.05 -19.51 -7.18
CA ALA A 24 -2.68 -19.08 -8.52
C ALA A 24 -3.65 -18.04 -9.10
N ASP A 25 -4.94 -18.20 -8.86
CA ASP A 25 -5.97 -17.27 -9.35
C ASP A 25 -5.90 -15.95 -8.62
N ARG A 26 -5.68 -15.98 -7.30
CA ARG A 26 -5.50 -14.80 -6.46
C ARG A 26 -4.27 -13.98 -6.89
N ILE A 27 -3.13 -14.64 -7.14
CA ILE A 27 -1.92 -13.99 -7.64
C ILE A 27 -2.19 -13.34 -9.00
N SER A 28 -2.76 -14.09 -9.94
CA SER A 28 -3.04 -13.59 -11.29
C SER A 28 -3.99 -12.41 -11.30
N LYS A 29 -5.00 -12.43 -10.42
CA LYS A 29 -5.91 -11.29 -10.24
C LYS A 29 -5.19 -10.05 -9.73
N LEU A 30 -4.34 -10.21 -8.70
CA LEU A 30 -3.55 -9.10 -8.15
C LEU A 30 -2.61 -8.50 -9.20
N GLU A 31 -1.86 -9.30 -9.93
CA GLU A 31 -0.98 -8.84 -11.00
C GLU A 31 -1.73 -8.03 -12.05
N LYS A 32 -2.89 -8.54 -12.47
CA LYS A 32 -3.75 -7.85 -13.44
C LYS A 32 -4.23 -6.50 -12.91
N ASP A 33 -4.68 -6.45 -11.66
CA ASP A 33 -5.23 -5.23 -11.06
C ASP A 33 -4.12 -4.23 -10.68
N PHE A 34 -2.93 -4.72 -10.31
CA PHE A 34 -1.82 -3.89 -9.88
C PHE A 34 -1.14 -3.17 -11.06
N GLU A 35 -0.67 -3.92 -12.04
CA GLU A 35 0.12 -3.41 -13.16
C GLU A 35 -0.33 -3.92 -14.54
N GLY A 36 -1.21 -4.92 -14.58
CA GLY A 36 -1.68 -5.52 -15.84
C GLY A 36 -0.69 -6.50 -16.47
N VAL A 37 0.37 -6.86 -15.77
CA VAL A 37 1.46 -7.70 -16.26
C VAL A 37 1.52 -9.00 -15.48
N HIS A 38 1.75 -10.11 -16.17
CA HIS A 38 2.07 -11.38 -15.54
C HIS A 38 3.56 -11.41 -15.20
N THR A 39 3.87 -11.65 -13.92
CA THR A 39 5.26 -11.79 -13.46
C THR A 39 5.75 -13.20 -13.73
N GLU A 40 6.90 -13.35 -14.38
CA GLU A 40 7.55 -14.63 -14.59
C GLU A 40 8.13 -15.19 -13.27
N GLY A 41 8.23 -16.50 -13.19
CA GLY A 41 8.83 -17.19 -12.04
C GLY A 41 7.85 -18.07 -11.26
N SER A 42 8.31 -18.54 -10.11
CA SER A 42 7.49 -19.34 -9.20
C SER A 42 6.37 -18.51 -8.56
N MET A 43 5.36 -19.17 -8.02
CA MET A 43 4.31 -18.49 -7.26
C MET A 43 4.89 -17.65 -6.11
N MET A 44 5.96 -18.12 -5.47
CA MET A 44 6.62 -17.37 -4.40
C MET A 44 7.31 -16.11 -4.92
N ASP A 45 7.97 -16.17 -6.08
CA ASP A 45 8.61 -15.00 -6.69
C ASP A 45 7.56 -13.95 -7.07
N ARG A 46 6.44 -14.38 -7.64
CA ARG A 46 5.31 -13.51 -7.99
C ARG A 46 4.69 -12.83 -6.77
N ILE A 47 4.48 -13.59 -5.67
CA ILE A 47 3.98 -13.05 -4.40
C ILE A 47 4.98 -12.05 -3.81
N ASN A 48 6.27 -12.38 -3.82
CA ASN A 48 7.30 -11.47 -3.32
C ASN A 48 7.34 -10.17 -4.12
N ALA A 49 7.27 -10.24 -5.45
CA ALA A 49 7.23 -9.07 -6.31
C ALA A 49 6.04 -8.13 -5.98
N LEU A 50 4.84 -8.70 -5.80
CA LEU A 50 3.66 -7.93 -5.40
C LEU A 50 3.80 -7.34 -3.99
N TYR A 51 4.35 -8.11 -3.06
CA TYR A 51 4.59 -7.68 -1.69
C TYR A 51 5.59 -6.53 -1.63
N ASP A 52 6.72 -6.68 -2.32
CA ASP A 52 7.78 -5.67 -2.36
C ASP A 52 7.28 -4.39 -3.06
N ALA A 53 6.59 -4.52 -4.18
CA ALA A 53 5.98 -3.36 -4.87
C ALA A 53 4.95 -2.61 -4.00
N THR A 54 4.31 -3.31 -3.06
CA THR A 54 3.32 -2.72 -2.14
C THR A 54 3.98 -2.05 -0.93
N TYR A 55 5.06 -2.62 -0.39
CA TYR A 55 5.60 -2.23 0.93
C TYR A 55 7.07 -1.84 0.96
N ASP A 56 7.91 -2.33 0.04
CA ASP A 56 9.36 -2.10 0.09
C ASP A 56 9.75 -0.78 -0.56
N ASN A 57 10.45 0.05 0.19
CA ASN A 57 10.97 1.35 -0.25
C ASN A 57 12.48 1.32 -0.49
N SER A 58 13.13 0.15 -0.51
CA SER A 58 14.60 0.05 -0.59
C SER A 58 15.17 0.50 -1.93
N THR A 59 14.44 0.31 -3.02
CA THR A 59 14.88 0.65 -4.39
C THR A 59 14.07 1.77 -5.02
N SER A 60 12.78 1.81 -4.72
CA SER A 60 11.85 2.82 -5.24
C SER A 60 10.66 2.96 -4.26
N PRO A 61 9.92 4.09 -4.30
CA PRO A 61 8.75 4.25 -3.45
C PRO A 61 7.72 3.14 -3.69
N SER A 62 7.31 2.46 -2.62
CA SER A 62 6.24 1.47 -2.65
C SER A 62 4.89 2.11 -2.98
N LEU A 63 3.90 1.31 -3.38
CA LEU A 63 2.56 1.80 -3.68
C LEU A 63 1.94 2.57 -2.51
N ILE A 64 2.09 2.06 -1.28
CA ILE A 64 1.61 2.74 -0.07
C ILE A 64 2.26 4.10 0.09
N THR A 65 3.59 4.18 -0.04
CA THR A 65 4.33 5.43 0.09
C THR A 65 3.92 6.43 -0.98
N GLN A 66 3.75 5.99 -2.22
CA GLN A 66 3.28 6.85 -3.30
C GLN A 66 1.88 7.40 -3.00
N MET A 67 0.96 6.55 -2.54
CA MET A 67 -0.40 6.99 -2.23
C MET A 67 -0.44 7.94 -1.03
N ASN A 68 0.34 7.68 0.01
CA ASN A 68 0.47 8.58 1.15
C ASN A 68 0.97 9.97 0.73
N ALA A 69 2.00 10.03 -0.11
CA ALA A 69 2.54 11.29 -0.62
C ALA A 69 1.52 12.07 -1.45
N LEU A 70 0.75 11.38 -2.30
CA LEU A 70 -0.33 11.99 -3.10
C LEU A 70 -1.43 12.57 -2.22
N GLU A 71 -1.96 11.79 -1.31
CA GLU A 71 -3.03 12.25 -0.40
C GLU A 71 -2.56 13.41 0.49
N TRP A 72 -1.33 13.32 1.02
CA TRP A 72 -0.75 14.40 1.80
C TRP A 72 -0.60 15.70 0.99
N THR A 73 -0.11 15.59 -0.23
CA THR A 73 0.09 16.76 -1.11
C THR A 73 -1.23 17.41 -1.51
N ILE A 74 -2.26 16.61 -1.82
CA ILE A 74 -3.52 17.11 -2.34
C ILE A 74 -4.47 17.56 -1.22
N SER A 75 -4.54 16.83 -0.10
CA SER A 75 -5.54 17.04 0.95
C SER A 75 -4.99 17.22 2.36
N HIS A 76 -3.67 17.12 2.55
CA HIS A 76 -3.00 17.16 3.87
C HIS A 76 -3.59 16.20 4.88
N LYS A 77 -4.05 15.05 4.40
CA LYS A 77 -4.63 13.99 5.20
C LYS A 77 -4.40 12.66 4.50
N VAL A 78 -3.97 11.65 5.24
CA VAL A 78 -3.78 10.28 4.74
C VAL A 78 -4.93 9.40 5.22
N SER A 79 -5.59 8.70 4.28
CA SER A 79 -6.65 7.76 4.59
C SER A 79 -6.10 6.43 5.09
N MET A 80 -6.85 5.77 5.98
CA MET A 80 -6.58 4.42 6.47
C MET A 80 -7.38 3.34 5.71
N ASP A 81 -8.10 3.73 4.65
CA ASP A 81 -8.86 2.83 3.81
C ASP A 81 -7.95 1.97 2.90
N CYS A 82 -8.53 0.98 2.24
CA CYS A 82 -7.81 0.19 1.24
C CYS A 82 -7.47 1.04 0.01
N MET A 83 -6.45 0.62 -0.75
CA MET A 83 -5.97 1.37 -1.92
C MET A 83 -7.04 1.59 -2.98
N GLN A 84 -7.91 0.61 -3.21
CA GLN A 84 -9.01 0.75 -4.16
C GLN A 84 -9.91 1.93 -3.81
N GLN A 85 -10.26 2.08 -2.53
CA GLN A 85 -11.07 3.20 -2.06
C GLN A 85 -10.29 4.51 -2.13
N ARG A 86 -9.05 4.52 -1.64
CA ARG A 86 -8.20 5.71 -1.60
C ARG A 86 -7.95 6.31 -2.99
N VAL A 87 -7.60 5.46 -3.97
CA VAL A 87 -7.42 5.90 -5.36
C VAL A 87 -8.71 6.45 -5.94
N THR A 88 -9.84 5.78 -5.71
CA THR A 88 -11.15 6.22 -6.18
C THR A 88 -11.54 7.59 -5.58
N ASP A 89 -11.38 7.76 -4.27
CA ASP A 89 -11.71 9.02 -3.60
C ASP A 89 -10.81 10.17 -4.05
N MET A 90 -9.53 9.88 -4.29
CA MET A 90 -8.58 10.86 -4.81
C MET A 90 -8.95 11.30 -6.24
N GLU A 91 -9.31 10.36 -7.11
CA GLU A 91 -9.75 10.65 -8.47
C GLU A 91 -11.03 11.48 -8.49
N ILE A 92 -12.01 11.15 -7.65
CA ILE A 92 -13.24 11.96 -7.52
C ILE A 92 -12.90 13.37 -7.05
N ASN A 93 -11.99 13.51 -6.07
CA ASN A 93 -11.57 14.82 -5.57
C ASN A 93 -10.87 15.65 -6.66
N VAL A 94 -9.99 15.04 -7.45
CA VAL A 94 -9.16 15.74 -8.45
C VAL A 94 -9.86 15.89 -9.79
N TYR A 95 -10.56 14.86 -10.27
CA TYR A 95 -11.14 14.81 -11.61
C TYR A 95 -12.68 14.89 -11.63
N GLY A 96 -13.33 14.79 -10.46
CA GLY A 96 -14.78 14.70 -10.34
C GLY A 96 -15.38 13.36 -10.81
N LYS A 97 -14.55 12.39 -11.15
CA LYS A 97 -14.94 11.05 -11.61
C LYS A 97 -13.85 10.03 -11.37
N THR A 98 -14.22 8.75 -11.35
CA THR A 98 -13.27 7.65 -11.28
C THR A 98 -12.65 7.36 -12.65
N SER A 99 -11.40 6.87 -12.64
CA SER A 99 -10.71 6.39 -13.82
C SER A 99 -10.78 4.87 -13.94
N THR A 100 -10.49 4.36 -15.12
CA THR A 100 -10.27 2.94 -15.37
C THR A 100 -8.79 2.65 -15.50
N GLY A 101 -8.39 1.41 -15.27
CA GLY A 101 -7.00 0.98 -15.39
C GLY A 101 -6.48 0.29 -14.14
N THR A 102 -5.19 0.01 -14.16
CA THR A 102 -4.48 -0.65 -13.05
C THR A 102 -4.21 0.34 -11.92
N PHE A 103 -3.92 -0.17 -10.72
CA PHE A 103 -3.50 0.68 -9.59
C PHE A 103 -2.31 1.55 -9.97
N LYS A 104 -1.29 0.96 -10.60
CA LYS A 104 -0.09 1.69 -11.02
C LYS A 104 -0.41 2.82 -11.99
N SER A 105 -1.18 2.56 -13.04
CA SER A 105 -1.53 3.58 -14.03
C SER A 105 -2.35 4.72 -13.44
N ARG A 106 -3.25 4.41 -12.53
CA ARG A 106 -4.09 5.40 -11.84
C ARG A 106 -3.28 6.27 -10.88
N VAL A 107 -2.36 5.65 -10.12
CA VAL A 107 -1.43 6.37 -9.24
C VAL A 107 -0.46 7.25 -10.05
N GLU A 108 0.06 6.76 -11.17
CA GLU A 108 0.90 7.56 -12.09
C GLU A 108 0.15 8.79 -12.64
N ALA A 109 -1.12 8.63 -13.01
CA ALA A 109 -1.94 9.75 -13.48
C ALA A 109 -2.19 10.81 -12.39
N LEU A 110 -2.46 10.37 -11.16
CA LEU A 110 -2.57 11.27 -10.00
C LEU A 110 -1.25 11.96 -9.69
N SER A 111 -0.12 11.27 -9.83
CA SER A 111 1.22 11.84 -9.66
C SER A 111 1.51 12.91 -10.71
N GLU A 112 1.18 12.64 -11.97
CA GLU A 112 1.31 13.62 -13.05
C GLU A 112 0.50 14.88 -12.78
N PHE A 113 -0.72 14.72 -12.25
CA PHE A 113 -1.57 15.86 -11.86
C PHE A 113 -0.96 16.66 -10.69
N ALA A 114 -0.50 15.98 -9.64
CA ALA A 114 -0.04 16.63 -8.41
C ALA A 114 1.37 17.23 -8.54
N PHE A 115 2.25 16.59 -9.28
CA PHE A 115 3.69 16.90 -9.34
C PHE A 115 4.20 17.27 -10.75
N GLY A 116 3.37 17.12 -11.79
CA GLY A 116 3.82 17.26 -13.17
C GLY A 116 4.77 16.15 -13.65
N SER A 117 4.76 15.02 -12.95
CA SER A 117 5.62 13.86 -13.22
C SER A 117 4.97 12.59 -12.73
N LYS A 118 5.19 11.48 -13.43
CA LYS A 118 4.78 10.14 -12.98
C LYS A 118 5.60 9.66 -11.78
N THR A 119 6.76 10.28 -11.53
CA THR A 119 7.62 9.98 -10.39
C THR A 119 7.30 10.94 -9.25
N ILE A 120 7.00 10.38 -8.09
CA ILE A 120 6.71 11.16 -6.89
C ILE A 120 8.03 11.66 -6.28
N PRO A 121 8.18 12.96 -6.04
CA PRO A 121 9.38 13.51 -5.42
C PRO A 121 9.39 13.20 -3.92
N LEU A 122 10.12 12.16 -3.52
CA LEU A 122 10.35 11.82 -2.12
C LEU A 122 11.72 12.31 -1.68
N VAL A 123 11.78 12.79 -0.44
CA VAL A 123 13.01 13.22 0.22
C VAL A 123 13.36 12.19 1.28
N GLN A 124 14.59 11.67 1.23
CA GLN A 124 15.08 10.81 2.29
C GLN A 124 15.37 11.66 3.53
N THR A 125 14.80 11.27 4.67
CA THR A 125 15.03 11.92 5.96
C THR A 125 15.35 10.91 7.03
N THR A 126 15.91 11.37 8.13
CA THR A 126 16.18 10.54 9.31
C THR A 126 15.08 10.78 10.33
N ILE A 127 14.41 9.70 10.73
CA ILE A 127 13.43 9.75 11.81
C ILE A 127 14.17 10.05 13.13
N PRO A 128 13.79 11.13 13.85
CA PRO A 128 14.41 11.43 15.13
C PRO A 128 14.31 10.28 16.13
N ALA A 129 15.33 10.09 16.93
CA ALA A 129 15.29 9.09 18.01
C ALA A 129 14.12 9.39 18.96
N ASN A 130 13.40 8.35 19.36
CA ASN A 130 12.19 8.41 20.20
C ASN A 130 10.95 9.04 19.54
N THR A 131 10.89 9.15 18.22
CA THR A 131 9.64 9.47 17.52
C THR A 131 8.59 8.41 17.88
N LEU A 132 7.43 8.84 18.39
CA LEU A 132 6.33 7.96 18.75
C LEU A 132 5.36 7.85 17.60
N ALA A 133 5.00 6.63 17.25
CA ALA A 133 3.95 6.35 16.27
C ALA A 133 2.81 5.60 16.95
N LYS A 134 1.59 6.08 16.76
CA LYS A 134 0.40 5.35 17.17
C LYS A 134 0.04 4.32 16.11
N VAL A 135 -0.14 3.08 16.52
CA VAL A 135 -0.46 1.99 15.62
C VAL A 135 -1.75 1.29 16.02
N ALA A 136 -2.48 0.81 15.04
CA ALA A 136 -3.65 -0.03 15.21
C ALA A 136 -3.39 -1.44 14.69
N LEU A 137 -3.93 -2.44 15.38
CA LEU A 137 -3.91 -3.82 14.92
C LEU A 137 -4.75 -3.96 13.66
N VAL A 138 -4.21 -4.62 12.65
CA VAL A 138 -4.94 -4.98 11.43
C VAL A 138 -5.80 -6.20 11.66
N ASP A 139 -5.27 -7.17 12.41
CA ASP A 139 -5.94 -8.44 12.65
C ASP A 139 -6.52 -8.52 14.08
N ARG A 140 -7.63 -9.23 14.23
CA ARG A 140 -8.10 -9.61 15.56
C ARG A 140 -7.13 -10.63 16.15
N LEU A 141 -6.51 -10.29 17.28
CA LEU A 141 -5.65 -11.18 18.02
C LEU A 141 -6.46 -11.99 19.03
N ASN A 142 -6.23 -13.30 19.03
CA ASN A 142 -6.71 -14.17 20.09
C ASN A 142 -5.50 -14.64 20.93
N ALA A 143 -5.37 -14.10 22.13
CA ALA A 143 -4.24 -14.39 23.01
C ALA A 143 -4.04 -15.90 23.29
N LYS A 144 -5.10 -16.70 23.20
CA LYS A 144 -5.02 -18.16 23.39
C LYS A 144 -4.32 -18.88 22.22
N ASN A 145 -4.30 -18.26 21.04
CA ASN A 145 -3.75 -18.88 19.83
C ASN A 145 -2.40 -18.30 19.45
N LEU A 146 -1.98 -17.17 20.05
CA LEU A 146 -0.71 -16.53 19.77
C LEU A 146 0.46 -17.36 20.31
N LYS A 147 1.47 -17.57 19.45
CA LYS A 147 2.73 -18.24 19.78
C LYS A 147 3.90 -17.29 19.55
N LYS A 148 5.01 -17.55 20.25
CA LYS A 148 6.25 -16.81 20.00
C LYS A 148 6.70 -17.04 18.55
N GLY A 149 6.90 -15.95 17.82
CA GLY A 149 7.26 -15.96 16.40
C GLY A 149 6.10 -15.71 15.44
N ASP A 150 4.86 -15.66 15.93
CA ASP A 150 3.73 -15.27 15.10
C ASP A 150 3.87 -13.80 14.66
N VAL A 151 3.50 -13.55 13.41
CA VAL A 151 3.53 -12.20 12.84
C VAL A 151 2.24 -11.49 13.22
N VAL A 152 2.40 -10.30 13.78
CA VAL A 152 1.30 -9.40 14.10
C VAL A 152 1.40 -8.19 13.20
N ARG A 153 0.32 -7.89 12.47
CA ARG A 153 0.26 -6.77 11.53
C ARG A 153 -0.33 -5.54 12.21
N PHE A 154 0.34 -4.42 12.00
CA PHE A 154 -0.11 -3.11 12.45
C PHE A 154 -0.18 -2.17 11.25
N LYS A 155 -1.01 -1.14 11.35
CA LYS A 155 -1.00 0.03 10.48
C LYS A 155 -0.86 1.29 11.33
N ALA A 156 -0.33 2.36 10.76
CA ALA A 156 -0.37 3.67 11.41
C ALA A 156 -1.84 4.03 11.72
N ALA A 157 -2.10 4.51 12.91
CA ALA A 157 -3.44 4.93 13.34
C ALA A 157 -3.67 6.44 13.17
N GLU A 158 -2.58 7.18 12.96
CA GLU A 158 -2.58 8.61 12.68
C GLU A 158 -1.31 8.96 11.91
N ASP A 159 -1.34 10.09 11.22
CA ASP A 159 -0.17 10.59 10.49
C ASP A 159 0.94 10.95 11.47
N VAL A 160 2.18 10.54 11.19
CA VAL A 160 3.36 10.95 11.93
C VAL A 160 4.05 12.04 11.15
N ILE A 161 4.00 13.25 11.69
CA ILE A 161 4.50 14.47 11.04
C ILE A 161 5.63 15.06 11.89
N GLU A 162 6.73 15.39 11.25
CA GLU A 162 7.88 16.08 11.84
C GLU A 162 8.28 17.25 10.93
N ASP A 163 8.40 18.45 11.48
CA ASP A 163 8.75 19.66 10.74
C ASP A 163 7.87 19.93 9.50
N GLY A 164 6.59 19.55 9.55
CA GLY A 164 5.64 19.68 8.45
C GLY A 164 5.77 18.63 7.36
N MET A 165 6.68 17.66 7.52
CA MET A 165 6.83 16.51 6.62
C MET A 165 6.10 15.30 7.15
N LEU A 166 5.36 14.62 6.29
CA LEU A 166 4.81 13.31 6.60
C LEU A 166 5.93 12.27 6.59
N LEU A 167 6.12 11.57 7.71
CA LEU A 167 7.11 10.51 7.83
C LEU A 167 6.50 9.13 7.49
N PHE A 168 5.33 8.85 8.00
CA PHE A 168 4.54 7.63 7.72
C PHE A 168 3.13 7.72 8.33
#